data_1b1ebb863a2d57e01eca7a63178272b4
#
_entry.id   1b1ebb863a2d57e01eca7a63178272b4
#
_cell.length_a   1.000
_cell.length_b   1.000
_cell.length_c   1.000
_cell.angle_alpha   90.00
_cell.angle_beta   90.00
_cell.angle_gamma   90.00
#
_symmetry.space_group_name_H-M   'P 1'
#
loop_
_entity.id
_entity.type
_entity.pdbx_description
1 polymer ?
#
loop_
_entity_poly.entity_id
_entity_poly.type
_entity_poly.pdbx_seq_one_letter_code
_entity_poly.pdbx_strand_id
1 'polypeptide(L)'
;MYDGTLILEDGVTYGNKDLTKDSSFTVNKGVLEITGNSSVNSRNITIESGVTLRTGRGAAFHADTIDISKGVIFDFRPFMDDYSSGLSIEQANSHTMGGSMGVADSLEDYAHKRWAEKQRFLAMAIGEAAIPGTSGDFDDIYSTATGTNTVNSPYTYEGYWTKEWEDLDGDGINDHLYAVWNPTAGIEEILPELDGADIGNSMWSSASNMKSVSNAALGQVGITRFLMGPKNNFWIKGMGDFTYHATRDGIDGYDYNGGGYAVGADRRFTPNTILGAAFGNLYGTNKSRSWPSEVDQTSYVALLYGAWRKQLAPKDMLTISGTAGFGWTTNKLDSYYDGGASHGKWQNRMGFATLQATWDHSLNKGWTLSPFLGIEYTQVNQNSFTETGYDARHFDRGNLKNLSLPVGVGVSKALQFSNGVLWVNSLSVSYVPDVVRDNPETRATRLLNDFSWTARGSRPDRNAVRVNYNSTVVINPKWTAYAGYEFEGRSKSTYHRVNAGVSYAF
;
A
#
# COMPACT_ATOMS: atom_id res chain seq x y z
N MET A 1 1.74 41.65 -25.11
CA MET A 1 1.15 40.30 -25.10
C MET A 1 -0.05 40.30 -24.14
N TYR A 2 -1.21 39.79 -24.51
CA TYR A 2 -2.42 39.85 -23.70
C TYR A 2 -2.77 38.54 -22.99
N ASP A 3 -2.39 37.43 -23.55
CA ASP A 3 -2.49 36.09 -22.93
C ASP A 3 -1.73 35.09 -23.81
N GLY A 4 -1.25 33.99 -23.25
CA GLY A 4 -0.47 32.99 -23.94
C GLY A 4 0.99 32.92 -23.51
N THR A 5 1.81 32.19 -24.28
CA THR A 5 3.26 32.04 -24.01
C THR A 5 4.05 32.66 -25.16
N LEU A 6 5.00 33.54 -24.82
CA LEU A 6 6.03 34.03 -25.73
C LEU A 6 7.37 33.41 -25.33
N ILE A 7 7.99 32.71 -26.26
CA ILE A 7 9.30 32.06 -26.07
C ILE A 7 10.33 32.75 -26.94
N LEU A 8 11.44 33.18 -26.34
CA LEU A 8 12.63 33.69 -26.99
C LEU A 8 13.79 32.76 -26.64
N GLU A 9 14.36 32.09 -27.63
CA GLU A 9 15.39 31.08 -27.45
C GLU A 9 16.49 31.19 -28.53
N ASP A 10 17.61 30.52 -28.32
CA ASP A 10 18.72 30.41 -29.33
C ASP A 10 19.32 31.74 -29.75
N GLY A 11 19.47 32.69 -28.83
CA GLY A 11 20.12 33.99 -29.11
C GLY A 11 19.22 35.01 -29.82
N VAL A 12 17.89 34.80 -29.77
CA VAL A 12 16.95 35.77 -30.38
C VAL A 12 16.93 37.06 -29.62
N THR A 13 17.04 38.16 -30.33
CA THR A 13 16.81 39.54 -29.78
C THR A 13 15.48 40.04 -30.30
N TYR A 14 14.57 40.33 -29.38
CA TYR A 14 13.30 41.00 -29.68
C TYR A 14 13.49 42.52 -29.54
N GLY A 15 13.23 43.26 -30.58
CA GLY A 15 13.33 44.74 -30.57
C GLY A 15 14.68 45.27 -31.08
N ASN A 16 15.01 46.52 -30.75
CA ASN A 16 16.19 47.22 -31.22
C ASN A 16 17.05 47.71 -30.05
N LYS A 17 18.38 47.53 -30.16
CA LYS A 17 19.35 48.07 -29.17
C LYS A 17 19.44 49.59 -29.14
N ASP A 18 18.94 50.29 -30.16
CA ASP A 18 18.89 51.73 -30.18
C ASP A 18 17.71 52.27 -29.31
N LEU A 19 17.99 52.42 -28.03
CA LEU A 19 17.01 52.88 -27.02
C LEU A 19 16.63 54.35 -27.17
N THR A 20 17.22 55.07 -28.13
CA THR A 20 16.83 56.49 -28.41
C THR A 20 15.51 56.57 -29.15
N LYS A 21 15.05 55.51 -29.76
CA LYS A 21 13.76 55.43 -30.44
C LYS A 21 12.64 55.06 -29.48
N ASP A 22 11.51 55.71 -29.61
CA ASP A 22 10.34 55.37 -28.85
C ASP A 22 9.87 53.96 -29.18
N SER A 23 9.99 53.09 -28.19
CA SER A 23 9.53 51.69 -28.25
C SER A 23 9.06 51.25 -26.89
N SER A 24 8.03 50.45 -26.85
CA SER A 24 7.55 49.86 -25.61
C SER A 24 7.24 48.36 -25.80
N PHE A 25 7.63 47.58 -24.82
CA PHE A 25 7.33 46.16 -24.71
C PHE A 25 6.53 45.94 -23.43
N THR A 26 5.28 45.53 -23.56
CA THR A 26 4.40 45.31 -22.41
C THR A 26 3.87 43.87 -22.42
N VAL A 27 4.03 43.20 -21.30
CA VAL A 27 3.42 41.90 -21.04
C VAL A 27 2.30 42.09 -20.04
N ASN A 28 1.05 41.92 -20.50
CA ASN A 28 -0.12 42.18 -19.65
C ASN A 28 -0.55 40.92 -18.88
N LYS A 29 -0.33 39.73 -19.46
CA LYS A 29 -0.69 38.45 -18.87
C LYS A 29 0.00 37.29 -19.62
N GLY A 30 0.11 36.11 -18.98
CA GLY A 30 0.65 34.90 -19.58
C GLY A 30 2.11 34.66 -19.21
N VAL A 31 2.82 33.88 -20.04
CA VAL A 31 4.19 33.44 -19.77
C VAL A 31 5.15 34.08 -20.75
N LEU A 32 6.21 34.73 -20.24
CA LEU A 32 7.36 35.16 -21.01
C LEU A 32 8.55 34.26 -20.67
N GLU A 33 8.99 33.46 -21.64
CA GLU A 33 10.15 32.58 -21.51
C GLU A 33 11.32 33.11 -22.33
N ILE A 34 12.47 33.32 -21.70
CA ILE A 34 13.69 33.83 -22.31
C ILE A 34 14.86 32.92 -21.97
N THR A 35 15.49 32.31 -22.96
CA THR A 35 16.56 31.34 -22.79
C THR A 35 17.65 31.48 -23.87
N GLY A 36 18.75 30.76 -23.73
CA GLY A 36 19.77 30.62 -24.80
C GLY A 36 20.40 31.95 -25.21
N ASN A 37 20.76 32.85 -24.27
CA ASN A 37 21.29 34.18 -24.49
C ASN A 37 20.37 35.09 -25.33
N SER A 38 19.08 34.92 -25.19
CA SER A 38 18.07 35.79 -25.85
C SER A 38 17.72 37.01 -25.01
N SER A 39 17.25 38.05 -25.65
CA SER A 39 17.01 39.32 -25.00
C SER A 39 15.75 40.07 -25.53
N VAL A 40 15.19 40.93 -24.70
CA VAL A 40 14.20 41.94 -25.08
C VAL A 40 14.86 43.29 -25.00
N ASN A 41 14.86 44.02 -26.13
CA ASN A 41 15.43 45.37 -26.26
C ASN A 41 14.32 46.36 -26.57
N SER A 42 14.01 47.25 -25.64
CA SER A 42 12.98 48.24 -25.83
C SER A 42 13.26 49.44 -24.93
N ARG A 43 12.89 50.67 -25.33
CA ARG A 43 13.06 51.83 -24.47
C ARG A 43 12.31 51.67 -23.17
N ASN A 44 11.07 51.17 -23.23
CA ASN A 44 10.27 50.93 -22.04
C ASN A 44 9.83 49.46 -22.01
N ILE A 45 10.09 48.76 -20.90
CA ILE A 45 9.59 47.41 -20.64
C ILE A 45 8.68 47.46 -19.43
N THR A 46 7.45 46.96 -19.56
CA THR A 46 6.47 46.90 -18.49
C THR A 46 5.97 45.45 -18.32
N ILE A 47 6.05 44.95 -17.11
CA ILE A 47 5.51 43.62 -16.71
C ILE A 47 4.33 43.88 -15.78
N GLU A 48 3.14 43.46 -16.21
CA GLU A 48 1.93 43.59 -15.43
C GLU A 48 1.76 42.44 -14.43
N SER A 49 0.91 42.61 -13.45
CA SER A 49 0.67 41.60 -12.41
C SER A 49 0.18 40.24 -12.98
N GLY A 50 0.62 39.14 -12.39
CA GLY A 50 0.24 37.80 -12.81
C GLY A 50 0.94 37.28 -14.09
N VAL A 51 1.95 38.01 -14.57
CA VAL A 51 2.87 37.50 -15.60
C VAL A 51 3.82 36.51 -14.97
N THR A 52 4.04 35.39 -15.65
CA THR A 52 5.07 34.41 -15.29
C THR A 52 6.31 34.60 -16.15
N LEU A 53 7.45 34.82 -15.52
CA LEU A 53 8.76 34.85 -16.15
C LEU A 53 9.47 33.52 -15.99
N ARG A 54 9.90 32.93 -17.10
CA ARG A 54 10.81 31.77 -17.14
C ARG A 54 12.11 32.25 -17.76
N THR A 55 13.16 32.30 -16.97
CA THR A 55 14.45 32.81 -17.43
C THR A 55 15.52 31.75 -17.32
N GLY A 56 16.11 31.42 -18.45
CA GLY A 56 17.25 30.53 -18.53
C GLY A 56 18.56 31.30 -18.74
N ARG A 57 19.64 30.58 -18.94
CA ARG A 57 20.98 31.13 -19.09
C ARG A 57 21.03 32.23 -20.14
N GLY A 58 21.54 33.41 -19.73
CA GLY A 58 21.75 34.56 -20.61
C GLY A 58 20.48 35.33 -21.00
N ALA A 59 19.38 35.12 -20.29
CA ALA A 59 18.18 35.92 -20.45
C ALA A 59 18.44 37.38 -20.05
N ALA A 60 18.08 38.35 -20.91
CA ALA A 60 18.34 39.75 -20.63
C ALA A 60 17.21 40.68 -21.06
N PHE A 61 17.03 41.77 -20.28
CA PHE A 61 16.31 42.97 -20.66
C PHE A 61 17.29 44.11 -20.88
N HIS A 62 17.16 44.79 -22.01
CA HIS A 62 17.89 46.01 -22.31
C HIS A 62 16.85 47.14 -22.48
N ALA A 63 16.79 48.08 -21.56
CA ALA A 63 15.80 49.14 -21.59
C ALA A 63 16.26 50.42 -20.87
N ASP A 64 15.71 51.57 -21.25
CA ASP A 64 15.85 52.81 -20.48
C ASP A 64 15.05 52.72 -19.18
N THR A 65 13.82 52.19 -19.26
CA THR A 65 12.91 52.09 -18.12
C THR A 65 12.33 50.67 -18.05
N ILE A 66 12.41 50.08 -16.87
CA ILE A 66 11.80 48.78 -16.58
C ILE A 66 10.84 48.95 -15.42
N ASP A 67 9.56 48.62 -15.64
CA ASP A 67 8.49 48.69 -14.64
C ASP A 67 7.96 47.28 -14.31
N ILE A 68 8.25 46.82 -13.09
CA ILE A 68 7.76 45.56 -12.48
C ILE A 68 7.06 45.91 -11.14
N SER A 69 6.48 47.11 -11.05
CA SER A 69 5.89 47.60 -9.80
C SER A 69 4.64 46.87 -9.36
N LYS A 70 4.04 46.04 -10.23
CA LYS A 70 2.82 45.28 -9.94
C LYS A 70 3.04 43.84 -9.52
N GLY A 71 4.29 43.46 -9.31
CA GLY A 71 4.69 42.07 -8.99
C GLY A 71 4.81 41.19 -10.20
N VAL A 72 5.48 40.06 -10.03
CA VAL A 72 5.76 39.08 -11.08
C VAL A 72 5.94 37.66 -10.47
N ILE A 73 5.63 36.65 -11.25
CA ILE A 73 5.83 35.25 -10.85
C ILE A 73 7.07 34.71 -11.55
N PHE A 74 8.05 34.22 -10.82
CA PHE A 74 9.22 33.50 -11.37
C PHE A 74 8.98 32.00 -11.39
N ASP A 75 9.18 31.38 -12.56
CA ASP A 75 9.12 29.91 -12.72
C ASP A 75 10.52 29.33 -12.92
N PHE A 76 11.10 28.85 -11.83
CA PHE A 76 12.44 28.25 -11.83
C PHE A 76 12.45 26.78 -12.25
N ARG A 77 11.29 26.11 -12.27
CA ARG A 77 11.18 24.66 -12.49
C ARG A 77 11.88 24.13 -13.74
N PRO A 78 11.79 24.80 -14.91
CA PRO A 78 12.47 24.32 -16.11
C PRO A 78 13.99 24.37 -16.02
N PHE A 79 14.56 25.15 -15.09
CA PHE A 79 15.98 25.48 -15.00
C PHE A 79 16.56 25.23 -13.60
N MET A 80 15.91 24.39 -12.79
CA MET A 80 16.33 24.13 -11.40
C MET A 80 17.74 23.57 -11.24
N ASP A 81 18.31 22.97 -12.28
CA ASP A 81 19.68 22.44 -12.26
C ASP A 81 20.73 23.47 -12.76
N ASP A 82 20.29 24.62 -13.27
CA ASP A 82 21.16 25.73 -13.73
C ASP A 82 20.99 26.95 -12.80
N TYR A 83 21.72 26.98 -11.70
CA TYR A 83 21.69 28.05 -10.68
C TYR A 83 22.11 29.43 -11.18
N SER A 84 22.56 29.57 -12.42
CA SER A 84 23.00 30.82 -13.05
C SER A 84 21.92 31.50 -13.91
N SER A 85 20.66 31.10 -13.78
CA SER A 85 19.60 31.43 -14.74
C SER A 85 18.67 32.58 -14.34
N GLY A 86 19.20 33.64 -13.75
CA GLY A 86 18.42 34.86 -13.49
C GLY A 86 18.19 35.75 -14.71
N LEU A 87 17.22 36.66 -14.63
CA LEU A 87 17.02 37.71 -15.61
C LEU A 87 18.09 38.82 -15.43
N SER A 88 18.92 39.04 -16.44
CA SER A 88 19.86 40.14 -16.45
C SER A 88 19.14 41.43 -16.88
N ILE A 89 19.32 42.52 -16.11
CA ILE A 89 18.85 43.84 -16.45
C ILE A 89 20.06 44.70 -16.80
N GLU A 90 20.21 45.04 -18.07
CA GLU A 90 21.35 45.76 -18.59
C GLU A 90 20.91 47.18 -19.08
N GLN A 91 21.73 48.20 -18.81
CA GLN A 91 21.60 49.56 -19.33
C GLN A 91 20.29 50.26 -18.96
N ALA A 92 19.60 49.87 -17.88
CA ALA A 92 18.41 50.58 -17.43
C ALA A 92 18.79 51.92 -16.79
N ASN A 93 18.17 53.00 -17.24
CA ASN A 93 18.30 54.32 -16.59
C ASN A 93 17.45 54.37 -15.32
N SER A 94 16.35 53.63 -15.29
CA SER A 94 15.54 53.48 -14.11
C SER A 94 14.82 52.15 -14.11
N HIS A 95 14.66 51.56 -12.96
CA HIS A 95 13.77 50.39 -12.77
C HIS A 95 12.90 50.64 -11.55
N THR A 96 11.67 50.17 -11.63
CA THR A 96 10.70 50.22 -10.54
C THR A 96 10.27 48.79 -10.24
N MET A 97 10.44 48.38 -8.99
CA MET A 97 9.95 47.08 -8.47
C MET A 97 8.94 47.32 -7.37
N GLY A 98 8.01 46.44 -7.21
CA GLY A 98 6.96 46.49 -6.19
C GLY A 98 5.99 45.32 -6.30
N GLY A 99 4.96 45.35 -5.47
CA GLY A 99 4.03 44.24 -5.38
C GLY A 99 4.68 42.93 -4.90
N SER A 100 4.04 41.81 -5.15
CA SER A 100 4.51 40.52 -4.64
C SER A 100 5.36 39.77 -5.67
N MET A 101 6.44 39.14 -5.20
CA MET A 101 7.24 38.17 -5.96
C MET A 101 6.63 36.79 -5.81
N GLY A 102 6.07 36.23 -6.87
CA GLY A 102 5.56 34.84 -6.88
C GLY A 102 6.65 33.82 -7.25
N VAL A 103 6.65 32.68 -6.62
CA VAL A 103 7.38 31.51 -7.07
C VAL A 103 6.38 30.54 -7.67
N ALA A 104 6.52 30.21 -8.97
CA ALA A 104 5.66 29.25 -9.64
C ALA A 104 6.02 27.84 -9.19
N ASP A 105 5.15 27.20 -8.43
CA ASP A 105 5.34 25.91 -7.84
C ASP A 105 4.01 25.15 -7.73
N SER A 106 4.11 23.88 -7.40
CA SER A 106 3.03 23.00 -6.98
C SER A 106 3.44 22.26 -5.71
N LEU A 107 2.49 21.74 -4.94
CA LEU A 107 2.83 20.96 -3.75
C LEU A 107 3.67 19.71 -4.08
N GLU A 108 3.52 19.15 -5.28
CA GLU A 108 4.29 18.00 -5.77
C GLU A 108 5.78 18.32 -5.95
N ASP A 109 6.13 19.58 -6.31
CA ASP A 109 7.52 19.97 -6.47
C ASP A 109 8.33 19.76 -5.19
N TYR A 110 7.70 19.99 -4.02
CA TYR A 110 8.34 19.86 -2.70
C TYR A 110 8.47 18.40 -2.23
N ALA A 111 7.96 17.43 -2.95
CA ALA A 111 8.18 16.03 -2.66
C ALA A 111 9.63 15.57 -2.94
N HIS A 112 10.40 16.35 -3.71
CA HIS A 112 11.76 16.00 -4.09
C HIS A 112 12.75 16.28 -2.95
N LYS A 113 13.69 15.34 -2.70
CA LYS A 113 14.68 15.39 -1.59
C LYS A 113 15.54 16.67 -1.57
N ARG A 114 15.72 17.37 -2.70
CA ARG A 114 16.45 18.65 -2.74
C ARG A 114 15.91 19.71 -1.78
N TRP A 115 14.60 19.65 -1.50
CA TRP A 115 13.92 20.61 -0.62
C TRP A 115 14.16 20.38 0.88
N ALA A 116 14.87 19.31 1.23
CA ALA A 116 15.38 19.09 2.59
C ALA A 116 16.47 20.10 2.98
N GLU A 117 17.08 20.78 2.00
CA GLU A 117 18.17 21.73 2.19
C GLU A 117 17.79 23.11 1.67
N LYS A 118 18.48 24.15 2.18
CA LYS A 118 18.31 25.53 1.70
C LYS A 118 18.66 25.59 0.19
N GLN A 119 17.74 26.12 -0.62
CA GLN A 119 17.92 26.30 -2.06
C GLN A 119 17.88 27.80 -2.37
N ARG A 120 18.70 28.25 -3.32
CA ARG A 120 18.71 29.63 -3.80
C ARG A 120 18.56 29.63 -5.32
N PHE A 121 17.66 30.46 -5.81
CA PHE A 121 17.42 30.64 -7.23
C PHE A 121 17.60 32.12 -7.57
N LEU A 122 18.51 32.43 -8.49
CA LEU A 122 18.69 33.78 -8.95
C LEU A 122 17.46 34.20 -9.76
N ALA A 123 16.74 35.23 -9.28
CA ALA A 123 15.59 35.80 -9.97
C ALA A 123 16.01 36.88 -10.94
N MET A 124 16.84 37.82 -10.47
CA MET A 124 17.28 38.97 -11.26
C MET A 124 18.74 39.33 -10.92
N ALA A 125 19.48 39.78 -11.92
CA ALA A 125 20.77 40.44 -11.78
C ALA A 125 20.70 41.80 -12.46
N ILE A 126 21.07 42.86 -11.74
CA ILE A 126 21.05 44.26 -12.24
C ILE A 126 22.50 44.66 -12.52
N GLY A 127 22.84 44.93 -13.77
CA GLY A 127 24.21 45.31 -14.14
C GLY A 127 24.60 46.71 -13.64
N GLU A 128 25.92 46.94 -13.53
CA GLU A 128 26.54 48.21 -13.04
C GLU A 128 26.03 49.50 -13.69
N ALA A 129 25.42 49.41 -14.86
CA ALA A 129 24.80 50.56 -15.53
C ALA A 129 23.42 50.91 -15.02
N ALA A 130 22.84 50.16 -14.08
CA ALA A 130 21.61 50.45 -13.39
C ALA A 130 21.85 51.57 -12.37
N ILE A 131 21.66 52.79 -12.80
CA ILE A 131 22.03 54.07 -12.18
C ILE A 131 21.14 54.44 -10.98
N PRO A 132 21.64 55.37 -10.12
CA PRO A 132 20.90 55.91 -8.97
C PRO A 132 19.55 56.49 -9.37
N GLY A 133 18.50 55.89 -8.99
CA GLY A 133 17.10 56.26 -9.31
C GLY A 133 16.18 55.03 -9.20
N THR A 134 16.72 53.94 -8.75
CA THR A 134 15.95 52.72 -8.46
C THR A 134 15.07 52.97 -7.25
N SER A 135 13.81 52.79 -7.41
CA SER A 135 12.87 52.83 -6.30
C SER A 135 12.11 51.54 -6.21
N GLY A 136 12.20 50.93 -5.06
CA GLY A 136 11.37 49.80 -4.68
C GLY A 136 12.08 48.46 -4.65
N ASP A 137 11.51 47.61 -3.88
CA ASP A 137 11.75 46.20 -3.77
C ASP A 137 10.38 45.53 -3.83
N PHE A 138 10.32 44.24 -4.10
CA PHE A 138 9.08 43.48 -3.93
C PHE A 138 8.64 43.54 -2.47
N ASP A 139 7.33 43.74 -2.24
CA ASP A 139 6.77 43.86 -0.89
C ASP A 139 6.94 42.53 -0.11
N ASP A 140 6.65 41.42 -0.76
CA ASP A 140 6.72 40.09 -0.18
C ASP A 140 7.10 39.03 -1.24
N ILE A 141 7.18 37.78 -0.80
CA ILE A 141 7.36 36.60 -1.66
C ILE A 141 6.33 35.53 -1.28
N TYR A 142 5.76 34.85 -2.27
CA TYR A 142 4.78 33.79 -2.05
C TYR A 142 4.95 32.61 -3.00
N SER A 143 4.55 31.42 -2.54
CA SER A 143 4.37 30.22 -3.34
C SER A 143 3.03 30.28 -4.06
N THR A 144 3.00 30.00 -5.36
CA THR A 144 1.72 29.93 -6.11
C THR A 144 0.87 28.74 -5.69
N ALA A 145 1.48 27.68 -5.13
CA ALA A 145 0.78 26.51 -4.62
C ALA A 145 -0.06 26.80 -3.36
N THR A 146 0.41 27.74 -2.51
CA THR A 146 -0.24 28.02 -1.23
C THR A 146 -0.83 29.43 -1.12
N GLY A 147 -0.41 30.35 -1.97
CA GLY A 147 -0.76 31.77 -1.90
C GLY A 147 -0.09 32.51 -0.73
N THR A 148 0.85 31.89 -0.02
CA THR A 148 1.63 32.46 1.09
C THR A 148 3.12 32.15 0.90
N ASN A 149 3.98 32.74 1.72
CA ASN A 149 5.40 32.37 1.67
C ASN A 149 5.71 31.01 2.30
N THR A 150 4.77 30.40 3.02
CA THR A 150 4.94 29.13 3.73
C THR A 150 4.31 28.00 2.92
N VAL A 151 5.04 26.90 2.80
CA VAL A 151 4.56 25.65 2.20
C VAL A 151 4.50 24.60 3.28
N ASN A 152 3.28 24.16 3.61
CA ASN A 152 2.99 23.12 4.56
C ASN A 152 2.15 22.05 3.86
N SER A 153 2.68 20.86 3.75
CA SER A 153 1.93 19.75 3.20
C SER A 153 2.38 18.44 3.85
N PRO A 154 1.45 17.56 4.23
CA PRO A 154 1.79 16.27 4.80
C PRO A 154 2.49 15.34 3.79
N TYR A 155 2.50 15.68 2.50
CA TYR A 155 3.13 14.88 1.43
C TYR A 155 4.47 15.41 0.94
N THR A 156 4.88 16.63 1.40
CA THR A 156 6.00 17.35 0.84
C THR A 156 6.90 17.89 1.93
N TYR A 157 8.10 18.36 1.56
CA TYR A 157 8.96 19.07 2.49
C TYR A 157 8.31 20.39 2.87
N GLU A 158 8.36 20.72 4.16
CA GLU A 158 7.85 21.96 4.71
C GLU A 158 8.93 23.02 4.77
N GLY A 159 8.54 24.27 4.55
CA GLY A 159 9.46 25.39 4.62
C GLY A 159 8.80 26.70 4.23
N TYR A 160 9.61 27.69 3.99
CA TYR A 160 9.14 28.98 3.56
C TYR A 160 10.11 29.67 2.60
N TRP A 161 9.55 30.49 1.72
CA TRP A 161 10.30 31.32 0.81
C TRP A 161 10.66 32.66 1.43
N THR A 162 11.90 33.11 1.17
CA THR A 162 12.37 34.44 1.44
C THR A 162 13.02 35.02 0.20
N LYS A 163 13.10 36.36 0.11
CA LYS A 163 13.91 37.04 -0.87
C LYS A 163 15.19 37.56 -0.22
N GLU A 164 16.31 37.41 -0.91
CA GLU A 164 17.62 37.88 -0.43
C GLU A 164 18.29 38.64 -1.54
N TRP A 165 18.78 39.87 -1.19
CA TRP A 165 19.61 40.65 -2.07
C TRP A 165 21.08 40.46 -1.70
N GLU A 166 21.95 40.41 -2.71
CA GLU A 166 23.38 40.19 -2.53
C GLU A 166 24.16 41.19 -3.41
N ASP A 167 25.24 41.75 -2.86
CA ASP A 167 26.26 42.50 -3.55
C ASP A 167 27.39 41.53 -3.93
N LEU A 168 27.45 41.11 -5.20
CA LEU A 168 28.45 40.16 -5.65
C LEU A 168 29.76 40.78 -6.12
N ASP A 169 29.76 42.05 -6.54
CA ASP A 169 30.96 42.73 -7.02
C ASP A 169 31.67 43.55 -5.94
N GLY A 170 31.02 43.78 -4.79
CA GLY A 170 31.60 44.43 -3.60
C GLY A 170 31.60 45.94 -3.71
N ASP A 171 30.78 46.54 -4.54
CA ASP A 171 30.66 47.99 -4.71
C ASP A 171 29.76 48.67 -3.64
N GLY A 172 29.11 47.89 -2.79
CA GLY A 172 28.21 48.30 -1.73
C GLY A 172 26.75 48.45 -2.18
N ILE A 173 26.42 48.01 -3.37
CA ILE A 173 25.06 48.02 -3.93
C ILE A 173 24.62 46.57 -4.11
N ASN A 174 23.47 46.21 -3.53
CA ASN A 174 22.89 44.87 -3.75
C ASN A 174 22.28 44.80 -5.16
N ASP A 175 22.83 43.97 -6.01
CA ASP A 175 22.52 43.90 -7.42
C ASP A 175 21.95 42.54 -7.86
N HIS A 176 21.98 41.53 -6.99
CA HIS A 176 21.47 40.19 -7.26
C HIS A 176 20.34 39.83 -6.33
N LEU A 177 19.15 39.57 -6.88
CA LEU A 177 17.96 39.14 -6.15
C LEU A 177 17.77 37.62 -6.26
N TYR A 178 17.66 36.98 -5.12
CA TYR A 178 17.40 35.53 -5.02
C TYR A 178 16.05 35.24 -4.39
N ALA A 179 15.35 34.25 -4.92
CA ALA A 179 14.34 33.51 -4.19
C ALA A 179 15.01 32.38 -3.39
N VAL A 180 14.77 32.34 -2.09
CA VAL A 180 15.46 31.43 -1.19
C VAL A 180 14.47 30.56 -0.45
N TRP A 181 14.58 29.26 -0.65
CA TRP A 181 13.86 28.25 0.12
C TRP A 181 14.56 27.96 1.42
N ASN A 182 13.83 28.01 2.53
CA ASN A 182 14.29 27.70 3.86
C ASN A 182 13.49 26.52 4.41
N PRO A 183 14.05 25.31 4.47
CA PRO A 183 13.35 24.16 5.02
C PRO A 183 13.15 24.31 6.52
N THR A 184 11.97 23.92 7.02
CA THR A 184 11.63 23.89 8.46
C THR A 184 11.47 22.46 8.95
N ALA A 185 10.92 21.59 8.11
CA ALA A 185 10.80 20.15 8.38
C ALA A 185 10.94 19.38 7.07
N GLY A 186 11.52 18.20 7.16
CA GLY A 186 11.50 17.21 6.09
C GLY A 186 10.40 16.20 6.38
N ILE A 187 9.78 15.65 5.35
CA ILE A 187 8.82 14.57 5.51
C ILE A 187 9.58 13.30 5.83
N GLU A 188 9.56 12.89 7.10
CA GLU A 188 10.00 11.58 7.55
C GLU A 188 8.82 10.68 7.96
N GLU A 189 7.60 11.22 8.04
CA GLU A 189 6.40 10.48 8.40
C GLU A 189 5.59 10.12 7.16
N ILE A 190 5.30 8.84 7.03
CA ILE A 190 4.35 8.35 6.04
C ILE A 190 2.95 8.51 6.59
N LEU A 191 2.08 9.10 5.80
CA LEU A 191 0.66 9.15 6.14
C LEU A 191 0.09 7.74 6.31
N PRO A 192 -0.82 7.54 7.26
CA PRO A 192 -1.40 6.23 7.53
C PRO A 192 -2.05 5.57 6.32
N GLU A 193 -2.65 6.33 5.41
CA GLU A 193 -3.22 5.83 4.16
C GLU A 193 -2.18 5.32 3.15
N LEU A 194 -0.93 5.78 3.28
CA LEU A 194 0.19 5.39 2.41
C LEU A 194 1.10 4.33 3.05
N ASP A 195 0.85 3.92 4.30
CA ASP A 195 1.74 3.05 5.06
C ASP A 195 1.93 1.66 4.45
N GLY A 196 0.96 1.18 3.65
CA GLY A 196 1.01 -0.11 2.97
C GLY A 196 0.57 -1.28 3.86
N ALA A 197 -0.19 -1.06 4.94
CA ALA A 197 -0.72 -2.10 5.80
C ALA A 197 -1.53 -3.16 5.05
N ASP A 198 -2.25 -2.75 4.00
CA ASP A 198 -3.05 -3.65 3.14
C ASP A 198 -2.22 -4.75 2.49
N ILE A 199 -0.98 -4.44 2.13
CA ILE A 199 -0.05 -5.39 1.50
C ILE A 199 0.28 -6.51 2.50
N GLY A 200 0.63 -6.12 3.74
CA GLY A 200 0.88 -7.07 4.82
C GLY A 200 -0.37 -7.86 5.21
N ASN A 201 -1.53 -7.20 5.27
CA ASN A 201 -2.81 -7.81 5.62
C ASN A 201 -3.24 -8.88 4.60
N SER A 202 -2.89 -8.72 3.31
CA SER A 202 -3.12 -9.70 2.26
C SER A 202 -2.44 -11.05 2.52
N MET A 203 -1.31 -11.06 3.23
CA MET A 203 -0.62 -12.30 3.61
C MET A 203 -1.40 -13.07 4.68
N TRP A 204 -2.03 -12.38 5.64
CA TRP A 204 -2.90 -13.04 6.64
C TRP A 204 -4.15 -13.65 6.01
N SER A 205 -4.80 -12.93 5.07
CA SER A 205 -5.96 -13.46 4.34
C SER A 205 -5.58 -14.67 3.49
N SER A 206 -4.42 -14.64 2.84
CA SER A 206 -3.87 -15.78 2.08
C SER A 206 -3.66 -17.00 2.99
N ALA A 207 -3.08 -16.81 4.19
CA ALA A 207 -2.91 -17.86 5.18
C ALA A 207 -4.25 -18.44 5.67
N SER A 208 -5.27 -17.57 5.87
CA SER A 208 -6.61 -18.00 6.24
C SER A 208 -7.28 -18.84 5.16
N ASN A 209 -7.18 -18.45 3.89
CA ASN A 209 -7.69 -19.24 2.76
C ASN A 209 -7.09 -20.64 2.70
N MET A 210 -5.79 -20.75 2.91
CA MET A 210 -5.10 -22.04 2.97
C MET A 210 -5.59 -22.89 4.14
N LYS A 211 -5.78 -22.30 5.31
CA LYS A 211 -6.32 -23.00 6.48
C LYS A 211 -7.74 -23.51 6.23
N SER A 212 -8.57 -22.76 5.52
CA SER A 212 -9.94 -23.15 5.17
C SER A 212 -9.94 -24.44 4.32
N VAL A 213 -9.08 -24.55 3.32
CA VAL A 213 -8.92 -25.78 2.50
C VAL A 213 -8.38 -26.95 3.32
N SER A 214 -7.40 -26.69 4.20
CA SER A 214 -6.85 -27.71 5.11
C SER A 214 -7.92 -28.29 6.03
N ASN A 215 -8.74 -27.42 6.65
CA ASN A 215 -9.82 -27.84 7.54
C ASN A 215 -10.91 -28.62 6.78
N ALA A 216 -11.23 -28.20 5.55
CA ALA A 216 -12.16 -28.93 4.68
C ALA A 216 -11.68 -30.35 4.39
N ALA A 217 -10.37 -30.54 4.15
CA ALA A 217 -9.74 -31.85 3.90
C ALA A 217 -9.66 -32.71 5.18
N LEU A 218 -9.23 -32.13 6.32
CA LEU A 218 -9.18 -32.86 7.60
C LEU A 218 -10.56 -33.32 8.06
N GLY A 219 -11.60 -32.57 7.78
CA GLY A 219 -12.97 -33.00 8.03
C GLY A 219 -13.41 -34.28 7.29
N GLN A 220 -12.65 -34.73 6.28
CA GLN A 220 -12.92 -35.99 5.57
C GLN A 220 -12.36 -37.25 6.28
N VAL A 221 -11.30 -37.07 7.06
CA VAL A 221 -10.63 -38.22 7.73
C VAL A 221 -11.14 -38.45 9.15
N GLY A 222 -12.35 -37.98 9.46
CA GLY A 222 -13.04 -38.25 10.71
C GLY A 222 -13.43 -39.75 10.88
N ILE A 223 -13.91 -40.09 12.08
CA ILE A 223 -14.25 -41.48 12.46
C ILE A 223 -15.19 -42.18 11.46
N THR A 224 -16.16 -41.43 10.90
CA THR A 224 -17.14 -41.94 9.95
C THR A 224 -16.50 -42.53 8.69
N ARG A 225 -15.42 -41.90 8.19
CA ARG A 225 -14.73 -42.35 6.98
C ARG A 225 -14.06 -43.70 7.17
N PHE A 226 -13.56 -44.04 8.35
CA PHE A 226 -12.98 -45.35 8.68
C PHE A 226 -14.03 -46.46 8.81
N LEU A 227 -15.28 -46.10 9.10
CA LEU A 227 -16.40 -47.03 9.23
C LEU A 227 -17.05 -47.36 7.88
N MET A 228 -16.85 -46.52 6.84
CA MET A 228 -17.43 -46.75 5.52
C MET A 228 -16.86 -47.99 4.84
N GLY A 229 -17.71 -48.78 4.16
CA GLY A 229 -17.33 -50.00 3.43
C GLY A 229 -16.39 -49.70 2.24
N PRO A 230 -16.71 -48.80 1.31
CA PRO A 230 -15.89 -48.48 0.13
C PRO A 230 -14.51 -47.94 0.47
N LYS A 231 -13.49 -48.31 -0.34
CA LYS A 231 -12.11 -47.90 -0.12
C LYS A 231 -11.82 -46.48 -0.65
N ASN A 232 -12.39 -46.11 -1.80
CA ASN A 232 -12.18 -44.85 -2.44
C ASN A 232 -13.28 -43.87 -2.07
N ASN A 233 -12.98 -42.58 -2.08
CA ASN A 233 -13.91 -41.53 -1.78
C ASN A 233 -13.55 -40.27 -2.58
N PHE A 234 -14.54 -39.62 -3.13
CA PHE A 234 -14.45 -38.31 -3.75
C PHE A 234 -15.36 -37.32 -3.00
N TRP A 235 -14.94 -36.09 -2.83
CA TRP A 235 -15.71 -35.09 -2.11
C TRP A 235 -15.60 -33.71 -2.71
N ILE A 236 -16.62 -32.91 -2.48
CA ILE A 236 -16.68 -31.48 -2.79
C ILE A 236 -17.28 -30.73 -1.62
N LYS A 237 -16.68 -29.58 -1.28
CA LYS A 237 -17.19 -28.65 -0.25
C LYS A 237 -17.16 -27.21 -0.74
N GLY A 238 -18.24 -26.46 -0.50
CA GLY A 238 -18.26 -25.01 -0.51
C GLY A 238 -17.72 -24.46 0.80
N MET A 239 -17.07 -23.29 0.77
CA MET A 239 -16.42 -22.65 1.93
C MET A 239 -16.67 -21.16 1.96
N GLY A 240 -16.75 -20.60 3.18
CA GLY A 240 -16.73 -19.16 3.45
C GLY A 240 -15.70 -18.86 4.53
N ASP A 241 -15.02 -17.73 4.41
CA ASP A 241 -14.02 -17.23 5.36
C ASP A 241 -14.26 -15.74 5.59
N PHE A 242 -14.46 -15.36 6.85
CA PHE A 242 -14.77 -14.00 7.27
C PHE A 242 -13.83 -13.63 8.41
N THR A 243 -13.02 -12.60 8.21
CA THR A 243 -12.07 -12.12 9.20
C THR A 243 -12.35 -10.68 9.53
N TYR A 244 -12.35 -10.37 10.81
CA TYR A 244 -12.34 -9.03 11.37
C TYR A 244 -11.04 -8.80 12.10
N HIS A 245 -10.37 -7.69 11.82
CA HIS A 245 -9.18 -7.27 12.53
C HIS A 245 -9.22 -5.79 12.83
N ALA A 246 -9.19 -5.41 14.10
CA ALA A 246 -9.23 -4.00 14.50
C ALA A 246 -7.87 -3.33 14.30
N THR A 247 -7.87 -2.02 14.06
CA THR A 247 -6.67 -1.17 14.06
C THR A 247 -5.96 -1.26 15.40
N ARG A 248 -4.64 -1.44 15.38
CA ARG A 248 -3.82 -1.62 16.56
C ARG A 248 -2.39 -1.12 16.34
N ASP A 249 -1.83 -0.44 17.35
CA ASP A 249 -0.43 0.02 17.38
C ASP A 249 -0.05 0.88 16.15
N GLY A 250 -1.01 1.73 15.67
CA GLY A 250 -0.84 2.57 14.48
C GLY A 250 -0.96 1.83 13.14
N ILE A 251 -1.19 0.51 13.16
CA ILE A 251 -1.37 -0.30 11.94
C ILE A 251 -2.87 -0.46 11.68
N ASP A 252 -3.30 -0.12 10.46
CA ASP A 252 -4.71 -0.22 10.10
C ASP A 252 -5.24 -1.65 10.12
N GLY A 253 -6.47 -1.78 10.60
CA GLY A 253 -7.20 -3.03 10.61
C GLY A 253 -7.86 -3.31 9.26
N TYR A 254 -8.46 -4.51 9.15
CA TYR A 254 -9.14 -4.91 7.92
C TYR A 254 -10.31 -5.85 8.18
N ASP A 255 -11.22 -5.88 7.22
CA ASP A 255 -12.27 -6.87 7.10
C ASP A 255 -12.00 -7.73 5.85
N TYR A 256 -11.91 -9.05 6.01
CA TYR A 256 -11.82 -9.97 4.88
C TYR A 256 -13.11 -10.77 4.74
N ASN A 257 -13.66 -10.78 3.53
CA ASN A 257 -14.81 -11.58 3.15
C ASN A 257 -14.45 -12.44 1.95
N GLY A 258 -14.47 -13.73 2.13
CA GLY A 258 -14.08 -14.66 1.06
C GLY A 258 -14.89 -15.96 1.10
N GLY A 259 -14.74 -16.70 0.02
CA GLY A 259 -15.34 -18.02 -0.12
C GLY A 259 -14.89 -18.72 -1.39
N GLY A 260 -15.33 -19.95 -1.55
CA GLY A 260 -14.95 -20.74 -2.70
C GLY A 260 -15.31 -22.20 -2.51
N TYR A 261 -14.54 -23.06 -3.14
CA TYR A 261 -14.76 -24.50 -3.06
C TYR A 261 -13.46 -25.28 -2.93
N ALA A 262 -13.58 -26.49 -2.39
CA ALA A 262 -12.51 -27.49 -2.46
C ALA A 262 -13.08 -28.83 -2.95
N VAL A 263 -12.26 -29.54 -3.71
CA VAL A 263 -12.51 -30.89 -4.18
C VAL A 263 -11.36 -31.79 -3.75
N GLY A 264 -11.63 -33.04 -3.48
CA GLY A 264 -10.57 -33.97 -3.11
C GLY A 264 -10.99 -35.43 -3.24
N ALA A 265 -9.99 -36.26 -3.20
CA ALA A 265 -10.18 -37.70 -3.21
C ALA A 265 -9.27 -38.37 -2.18
N ASP A 266 -9.75 -39.44 -1.57
CA ASP A 266 -8.97 -40.21 -0.62
C ASP A 266 -9.19 -41.71 -0.83
N ARG A 267 -8.22 -42.47 -0.34
CA ARG A 267 -8.29 -43.93 -0.32
C ARG A 267 -7.93 -44.47 1.07
N ARG A 268 -8.71 -45.42 1.53
CA ARG A 268 -8.37 -46.21 2.69
C ARG A 268 -7.47 -47.36 2.27
N PHE A 269 -6.17 -47.21 2.50
CA PHE A 269 -5.14 -48.19 2.12
C PHE A 269 -5.16 -49.42 3.03
N THR A 270 -5.38 -49.20 4.32
CA THR A 270 -5.56 -50.22 5.33
C THR A 270 -6.81 -49.92 6.17
N PRO A 271 -7.30 -50.81 7.00
CA PRO A 271 -8.39 -50.51 7.94
C PRO A 271 -8.10 -49.28 8.83
N ASN A 272 -6.82 -48.94 8.98
CA ASN A 272 -6.35 -47.92 9.92
C ASN A 272 -5.70 -46.70 9.24
N THR A 273 -5.57 -46.67 7.89
CA THR A 273 -4.83 -45.63 7.18
C THR A 273 -5.63 -45.10 6.02
N ILE A 274 -5.81 -43.77 5.98
CA ILE A 274 -6.42 -43.04 4.88
C ILE A 274 -5.39 -42.01 4.40
N LEU A 275 -5.22 -41.91 3.09
CA LEU A 275 -4.45 -40.84 2.44
C LEU A 275 -5.26 -40.28 1.28
N GLY A 276 -5.13 -38.97 1.06
CA GLY A 276 -5.84 -38.26 0.01
C GLY A 276 -5.11 -37.00 -0.45
N ALA A 277 -5.66 -36.42 -1.50
CA ALA A 277 -5.24 -35.14 -2.05
C ALA A 277 -6.46 -34.25 -2.29
N ALA A 278 -6.26 -32.93 -2.18
CA ALA A 278 -7.29 -31.96 -2.42
C ALA A 278 -6.75 -30.73 -3.13
N PHE A 279 -7.66 -30.05 -3.81
CA PHE A 279 -7.45 -28.77 -4.45
C PHE A 279 -8.57 -27.83 -4.07
N GLY A 280 -8.24 -26.56 -3.77
CA GLY A 280 -9.20 -25.51 -3.44
C GLY A 280 -8.96 -24.27 -4.26
N ASN A 281 -10.05 -23.58 -4.57
CA ASN A 281 -10.05 -22.25 -5.18
C ASN A 281 -10.97 -21.34 -4.37
N LEU A 282 -10.41 -20.19 -3.90
CA LEU A 282 -11.12 -19.22 -3.09
C LEU A 282 -10.93 -17.82 -3.67
N TYR A 283 -11.96 -17.03 -3.53
CA TYR A 283 -12.03 -15.62 -3.90
C TYR A 283 -12.39 -14.82 -2.66
N GLY A 284 -11.90 -13.61 -2.55
CA GLY A 284 -12.30 -12.72 -1.46
C GLY A 284 -11.69 -11.35 -1.59
N THR A 285 -12.21 -10.42 -0.81
CA THR A 285 -11.77 -9.03 -0.76
C THR A 285 -11.36 -8.69 0.66
N ASN A 286 -10.19 -8.09 0.81
CA ASN A 286 -9.65 -7.54 2.03
C ASN A 286 -9.85 -6.02 1.96
N LYS A 287 -10.64 -5.44 2.87
CA LYS A 287 -10.94 -4.01 2.91
C LYS A 287 -10.28 -3.37 4.10
N SER A 288 -9.53 -2.30 3.87
CA SER A 288 -9.04 -1.41 4.91
C SER A 288 -10.21 -0.84 5.72
N ARG A 289 -10.01 -0.62 7.01
CA ARG A 289 -11.05 -0.09 7.89
C ARG A 289 -11.07 1.43 7.96
N SER A 290 -9.93 2.06 7.78
CA SER A 290 -9.77 3.50 7.94
C SER A 290 -9.76 4.22 6.59
N TRP A 291 -9.31 3.55 5.52
CA TRP A 291 -9.05 4.16 4.21
C TRP A 291 -9.84 3.47 3.09
N PRO A 292 -10.20 4.17 2.02
CA PRO A 292 -10.87 3.59 0.87
C PRO A 292 -9.89 2.77 0.01
N SER A 293 -9.43 1.66 0.58
CA SER A 293 -8.48 0.73 -0.03
C SER A 293 -8.99 -0.70 0.08
N GLU A 294 -8.88 -1.46 -1.00
CA GLU A 294 -9.27 -2.86 -1.05
C GLU A 294 -8.30 -3.71 -1.85
N VAL A 295 -8.14 -4.97 -1.40
CA VAL A 295 -7.31 -5.97 -2.09
C VAL A 295 -8.17 -7.17 -2.46
N ASP A 296 -8.42 -7.33 -3.75
CA ASP A 296 -9.07 -8.53 -4.29
C ASP A 296 -8.08 -9.68 -4.39
N GLN A 297 -8.50 -10.83 -3.91
CA GLN A 297 -7.68 -12.03 -3.81
C GLN A 297 -8.30 -13.22 -4.55
N THR A 298 -7.46 -13.92 -5.32
CA THR A 298 -7.79 -15.22 -5.90
C THR A 298 -6.73 -16.23 -5.46
N SER A 299 -7.14 -17.23 -4.67
CA SER A 299 -6.25 -18.22 -4.07
C SER A 299 -6.47 -19.61 -4.66
N TYR A 300 -5.38 -20.29 -4.94
CA TYR A 300 -5.34 -21.69 -5.34
C TYR A 300 -4.48 -22.47 -4.35
N VAL A 301 -5.01 -23.58 -3.85
CA VAL A 301 -4.36 -24.41 -2.82
C VAL A 301 -4.38 -25.86 -3.24
N ALA A 302 -3.24 -26.53 -3.22
CA ALA A 302 -3.11 -27.96 -3.43
C ALA A 302 -2.48 -28.60 -2.20
N LEU A 303 -3.04 -29.69 -1.71
CA LEU A 303 -2.57 -30.35 -0.50
C LEU A 303 -2.73 -31.87 -0.53
N LEU A 304 -1.89 -32.52 0.26
CA LEU A 304 -2.05 -33.90 0.69
C LEU A 304 -2.60 -33.91 2.11
N TYR A 305 -3.42 -34.92 2.41
CA TYR A 305 -3.97 -35.11 3.74
C TYR A 305 -4.07 -36.61 4.08
N GLY A 306 -4.14 -36.88 5.37
CA GLY A 306 -4.32 -38.26 5.78
C GLY A 306 -4.56 -38.41 7.26
N ALA A 307 -4.89 -39.67 7.63
CA ALA A 307 -5.00 -40.08 9.01
C ALA A 307 -4.59 -41.53 9.18
N TRP A 308 -3.98 -41.79 10.34
CA TRP A 308 -3.70 -43.12 10.83
C TRP A 308 -4.30 -43.26 12.22
N ARG A 309 -4.94 -44.44 12.50
CA ARG A 309 -5.53 -44.70 13.80
C ARG A 309 -5.05 -46.03 14.39
N LYS A 310 -4.99 -46.10 15.71
CA LYS A 310 -4.62 -47.31 16.44
C LYS A 310 -5.53 -47.48 17.66
N GLN A 311 -6.16 -48.64 17.80
CA GLN A 311 -6.89 -48.98 18.99
C GLN A 311 -5.91 -49.26 20.13
N LEU A 312 -6.02 -48.53 21.23
CA LEU A 312 -5.17 -48.67 22.42
C LEU A 312 -5.80 -49.59 23.45
N ALA A 313 -7.13 -49.51 23.59
CA ALA A 313 -7.96 -50.31 24.46
C ALA A 313 -9.38 -50.44 23.88
N PRO A 314 -10.27 -51.30 24.40
CA PRO A 314 -11.61 -51.48 23.82
C PRO A 314 -12.45 -50.18 23.65
N LYS A 315 -12.19 -49.17 24.46
CA LYS A 315 -12.87 -47.86 24.42
C LYS A 315 -11.96 -46.71 23.94
N ASP A 316 -10.69 -47.01 23.66
CA ASP A 316 -9.67 -46.00 23.41
C ASP A 316 -9.06 -46.13 22.03
N MET A 317 -9.11 -45.04 21.25
CA MET A 317 -8.57 -44.94 19.91
C MET A 317 -7.63 -43.74 19.82
N LEU A 318 -6.40 -43.95 19.37
CA LEU A 318 -5.48 -42.90 18.98
C LEU A 318 -5.62 -42.64 17.49
N THR A 319 -5.83 -41.39 17.10
CA THR A 319 -5.84 -40.94 15.70
C THR A 319 -4.77 -39.90 15.51
N ILE A 320 -3.89 -40.10 14.53
CA ILE A 320 -2.94 -39.11 14.06
C ILE A 320 -3.40 -38.66 12.68
N SER A 321 -3.66 -37.36 12.50
CA SER A 321 -4.10 -36.77 11.24
C SER A 321 -3.28 -35.57 10.88
N GLY A 322 -3.19 -35.26 9.59
CA GLY A 322 -2.44 -34.11 9.15
C GLY A 322 -2.68 -33.74 7.70
N THR A 323 -2.22 -32.54 7.36
CA THR A 323 -2.18 -32.02 5.99
C THR A 323 -0.83 -31.37 5.72
N ALA A 324 -0.41 -31.40 4.47
CA ALA A 324 0.71 -30.59 3.98
C ALA A 324 0.42 -30.13 2.55
N GLY A 325 0.76 -28.91 2.24
CA GLY A 325 0.45 -28.38 0.93
C GLY A 325 1.10 -27.03 0.63
N PHE A 326 0.80 -26.57 -0.56
CA PHE A 326 1.24 -25.28 -1.08
C PHE A 326 0.09 -24.59 -1.80
N GLY A 327 0.25 -23.28 -2.00
CA GLY A 327 -0.71 -22.48 -2.74
C GLY A 327 -0.12 -21.15 -3.20
N TRP A 328 -0.89 -20.45 -3.99
CA TRP A 328 -0.59 -19.07 -4.38
C TRP A 328 -1.86 -18.26 -4.42
N THR A 329 -1.71 -16.98 -4.09
CA THR A 329 -2.78 -15.97 -4.16
C THR A 329 -2.35 -14.87 -5.10
N THR A 330 -3.17 -14.53 -6.08
CA THR A 330 -3.04 -13.32 -6.87
C THR A 330 -3.82 -12.22 -6.17
N ASN A 331 -3.15 -11.09 -5.92
CA ASN A 331 -3.71 -9.92 -5.25
C ASN A 331 -3.81 -8.78 -6.26
N LYS A 332 -4.88 -8.00 -6.17
CA LYS A 332 -5.07 -6.72 -6.88
C LYS A 332 -5.49 -5.68 -5.86
N LEU A 333 -4.72 -4.61 -5.74
CA LEU A 333 -4.99 -3.46 -4.89
C LEU A 333 -5.62 -2.36 -5.72
N ASP A 334 -6.67 -1.77 -5.17
CA ASP A 334 -7.24 -0.51 -5.59
C ASP A 334 -7.34 0.40 -4.35
N SER A 335 -6.60 1.51 -4.36
CA SER A 335 -6.57 2.51 -3.28
C SER A 335 -6.93 3.89 -3.83
N TYR A 336 -7.74 4.63 -3.10
CA TYR A 336 -8.23 5.94 -3.50
C TYR A 336 -7.80 6.99 -2.48
N TYR A 337 -7.17 8.06 -2.95
CA TYR A 337 -6.69 9.20 -2.18
C TYR A 337 -7.31 10.50 -2.71
N ASP A 338 -7.19 11.59 -1.97
CA ASP A 338 -7.72 12.90 -2.41
C ASP A 338 -7.15 13.36 -3.75
N GLY A 339 -5.93 12.98 -4.10
CA GLY A 339 -5.27 13.36 -5.35
C GLY A 339 -5.45 12.37 -6.52
N GLY A 340 -5.98 11.16 -6.28
CA GLY A 340 -6.12 10.14 -7.32
C GLY A 340 -6.18 8.71 -6.80
N ALA A 341 -5.95 7.74 -7.69
CA ALA A 341 -5.97 6.32 -7.35
C ALA A 341 -4.62 5.65 -7.64
N SER A 342 -4.23 4.69 -6.80
CA SER A 342 -3.12 3.79 -7.08
C SER A 342 -3.61 2.35 -7.23
N HIS A 343 -2.91 1.58 -8.06
CA HIS A 343 -3.24 0.20 -8.39
C HIS A 343 -2.01 -0.68 -8.26
N GLY A 344 -2.17 -1.84 -7.61
CA GLY A 344 -1.09 -2.81 -7.45
C GLY A 344 -1.50 -4.23 -7.84
N LYS A 345 -0.53 -5.04 -8.29
CA LYS A 345 -0.76 -6.46 -8.55
C LYS A 345 0.47 -7.27 -8.16
N TRP A 346 0.26 -8.30 -7.32
CA TRP A 346 1.34 -9.19 -6.89
C TRP A 346 0.85 -10.59 -6.58
N GLN A 347 1.78 -11.48 -6.26
CA GLN A 347 1.50 -12.84 -5.82
C GLN A 347 2.06 -13.12 -4.43
N ASN A 348 1.26 -13.81 -3.63
CA ASN A 348 1.69 -14.47 -2.41
C ASN A 348 1.85 -15.97 -2.70
N ARG A 349 2.98 -16.57 -2.32
CA ARG A 349 3.23 -18.00 -2.36
C ARG A 349 3.15 -18.55 -0.95
N MET A 350 2.45 -19.64 -0.77
CA MET A 350 2.11 -20.18 0.54
C MET A 350 2.57 -21.62 0.68
N GLY A 351 3.03 -21.98 1.87
CA GLY A 351 3.31 -23.33 2.28
C GLY A 351 2.76 -23.58 3.68
N PHE A 352 2.23 -24.76 3.94
CA PHE A 352 1.75 -25.11 5.27
C PHE A 352 1.85 -26.61 5.56
N ALA A 353 1.83 -26.92 6.84
CA ALA A 353 1.71 -28.28 7.34
C ALA A 353 0.98 -28.29 8.69
N THR A 354 0.11 -29.28 8.87
CA THR A 354 -0.56 -29.53 10.15
C THR A 354 -0.39 -30.98 10.56
N LEU A 355 -0.26 -31.21 11.85
CA LEU A 355 -0.27 -32.54 12.45
C LEU A 355 -1.05 -32.48 13.76
N GLN A 356 -1.97 -33.41 13.96
CA GLN A 356 -2.76 -33.50 15.18
C GLN A 356 -2.83 -34.94 15.69
N ALA A 357 -2.62 -35.12 16.97
CA ALA A 357 -2.86 -36.37 17.69
C ALA A 357 -4.12 -36.21 18.55
N THR A 358 -5.08 -37.09 18.36
CA THR A 358 -6.37 -37.11 19.08
C THR A 358 -6.53 -38.44 19.76
N TRP A 359 -6.86 -38.43 21.06
CA TRP A 359 -7.22 -39.62 21.81
C TRP A 359 -8.74 -39.63 22.02
N ASP A 360 -9.43 -40.55 21.33
CA ASP A 360 -10.87 -40.73 21.43
C ASP A 360 -11.18 -41.77 22.50
N HIS A 361 -11.90 -41.38 23.56
CA HIS A 361 -12.42 -42.22 24.61
C HIS A 361 -13.95 -42.40 24.46
N SER A 362 -14.38 -43.60 24.13
CA SER A 362 -15.79 -43.93 23.93
C SER A 362 -16.55 -44.02 25.29
N LEU A 363 -17.54 -43.18 25.47
CA LEU A 363 -18.43 -43.15 26.59
C LEU A 363 -19.73 -43.94 26.31
N ASN A 364 -20.62 -44.03 27.30
CA ASN A 364 -21.89 -44.69 27.08
C ASN A 364 -22.85 -43.87 26.17
N LYS A 365 -23.79 -44.54 25.54
CA LYS A 365 -24.86 -43.93 24.72
C LYS A 365 -24.37 -43.15 23.52
N GLY A 366 -23.22 -43.57 22.89
CA GLY A 366 -22.70 -42.97 21.65
C GLY A 366 -22.02 -41.62 21.84
N TRP A 367 -21.60 -41.25 23.06
CA TRP A 367 -20.73 -40.13 23.32
C TRP A 367 -19.26 -40.51 23.21
N THR A 368 -18.43 -39.60 22.74
CA THR A 368 -16.97 -39.76 22.71
C THR A 368 -16.32 -38.49 23.22
N LEU A 369 -15.34 -38.61 24.10
CA LEU A 369 -14.49 -37.53 24.58
C LEU A 369 -13.14 -37.59 23.84
N SER A 370 -12.65 -36.48 23.30
CA SER A 370 -11.53 -36.43 22.38
C SER A 370 -10.54 -35.31 22.71
N PRO A 371 -9.70 -35.45 23.76
CA PRO A 371 -8.59 -34.52 23.93
C PRO A 371 -7.60 -34.66 22.77
N PHE A 372 -6.99 -33.52 22.38
CA PHE A 372 -6.04 -33.47 21.29
C PHE A 372 -4.95 -32.42 21.50
N LEU A 373 -3.85 -32.64 20.83
CA LEU A 373 -2.78 -31.66 20.66
C LEU A 373 -2.33 -31.65 19.19
N GLY A 374 -1.85 -30.50 18.73
CA GLY A 374 -1.44 -30.33 17.33
C GLY A 374 -0.27 -29.38 17.14
N ILE A 375 0.20 -29.36 15.91
CA ILE A 375 1.19 -28.42 15.39
C ILE A 375 0.62 -27.88 14.08
N GLU A 376 0.60 -26.56 13.92
CA GLU A 376 0.19 -25.87 12.70
C GLU A 376 1.32 -24.92 12.26
N TYR A 377 1.89 -25.14 11.08
CA TYR A 377 2.89 -24.28 10.49
C TYR A 377 2.34 -23.65 9.22
N THR A 378 2.54 -22.34 9.06
CA THR A 378 2.17 -21.59 7.85
C THR A 378 3.27 -20.62 7.51
N GLN A 379 3.61 -20.52 6.23
CA GLN A 379 4.51 -19.54 5.67
C GLN A 379 3.88 -18.92 4.43
N VAL A 380 3.95 -17.59 4.32
CA VAL A 380 3.53 -16.84 3.14
C VAL A 380 4.67 -15.92 2.72
N ASN A 381 5.02 -15.96 1.44
CA ASN A 381 6.04 -15.10 0.84
C ASN A 381 5.37 -14.24 -0.23
N GLN A 382 5.47 -12.94 -0.10
CA GLN A 382 5.03 -11.96 -1.08
C GLN A 382 6.15 -11.68 -2.08
N ASN A 383 5.83 -11.62 -3.37
CA ASN A 383 6.74 -11.14 -4.39
C ASN A 383 6.83 -9.61 -4.35
N SER A 384 7.98 -9.06 -4.77
CA SER A 384 8.11 -7.61 -5.01
C SER A 384 7.21 -7.17 -6.17
N PHE A 385 6.73 -5.94 -6.10
CA PHE A 385 5.92 -5.32 -7.14
C PHE A 385 6.00 -3.79 -7.05
N THR A 386 5.56 -3.13 -8.11
CA THR A 386 5.45 -1.68 -8.19
C THR A 386 4.02 -1.31 -8.53
N GLU A 387 3.47 -0.34 -7.82
CA GLU A 387 2.16 0.25 -8.11
C GLU A 387 2.22 1.14 -9.34
N THR A 388 1.05 1.46 -9.85
CA THR A 388 0.81 2.45 -10.90
C THR A 388 -0.25 3.44 -10.44
N GLY A 389 -0.24 4.65 -11.01
CA GLY A 389 -1.19 5.70 -10.66
C GLY A 389 -0.62 6.74 -9.74
N TYR A 390 -1.49 7.37 -8.94
CA TYR A 390 -1.14 8.46 -8.04
C TYR A 390 -0.25 7.96 -6.91
N ASP A 391 0.83 8.70 -6.65
CA ASP A 391 1.79 8.44 -5.57
C ASP A 391 2.27 6.99 -5.46
N ALA A 392 2.58 6.39 -6.61
CA ALA A 392 2.94 5.00 -6.75
C ALA A 392 4.16 4.62 -5.90
N ARG A 393 4.10 3.40 -5.30
CA ARG A 393 5.12 2.86 -4.42
C ARG A 393 5.70 1.57 -4.98
N HIS A 394 6.96 1.32 -4.68
CA HIS A 394 7.57 0.01 -4.88
C HIS A 394 7.59 -0.75 -3.55
N PHE A 395 7.19 -2.00 -3.57
CA PHE A 395 7.25 -2.90 -2.43
C PHE A 395 8.23 -4.04 -2.69
N ASP A 396 9.18 -4.23 -1.78
CA ASP A 396 10.09 -5.36 -1.79
C ASP A 396 9.36 -6.67 -1.42
N ARG A 397 10.10 -7.76 -1.37
CA ARG A 397 9.57 -9.04 -0.90
C ARG A 397 9.25 -8.97 0.59
N GLY A 398 8.07 -9.48 0.94
CA GLY A 398 7.63 -9.64 2.33
C GLY A 398 7.46 -11.11 2.72
N ASN A 399 7.43 -11.40 4.01
CA ASN A 399 7.15 -12.73 4.51
C ASN A 399 6.29 -12.72 5.78
N LEU A 400 5.54 -13.80 5.94
CA LEU A 400 4.81 -14.14 7.15
C LEU A 400 5.16 -15.59 7.50
N LYS A 401 5.51 -15.86 8.76
CA LYS A 401 5.64 -17.22 9.31
C LYS A 401 4.85 -17.33 10.59
N ASN A 402 4.18 -18.46 10.75
CA ASN A 402 3.48 -18.76 11.99
C ASN A 402 3.57 -20.25 12.34
N LEU A 403 3.95 -20.54 13.58
CA LEU A 403 3.92 -21.87 14.18
C LEU A 403 3.04 -21.80 15.42
N SER A 404 1.93 -22.56 15.40
CA SER A 404 0.98 -22.64 16.51
C SER A 404 0.92 -24.04 17.07
N LEU A 405 0.65 -24.16 18.37
CA LEU A 405 0.51 -25.41 19.09
C LEU A 405 -0.90 -25.55 19.69
N PRO A 406 -1.94 -25.90 18.90
CA PRO A 406 -3.28 -26.08 19.44
C PRO A 406 -3.34 -27.24 20.43
N VAL A 407 -3.93 -26.99 21.60
CA VAL A 407 -4.27 -27.99 22.60
C VAL A 407 -5.73 -27.82 23.01
N GLY A 408 -6.50 -28.90 23.01
CA GLY A 408 -7.93 -28.81 23.22
C GLY A 408 -8.60 -30.11 23.56
N VAL A 409 -9.91 -30.01 23.68
CA VAL A 409 -10.79 -31.14 23.93
C VAL A 409 -12.03 -31.04 23.06
N GLY A 410 -12.43 -32.16 22.48
CA GLY A 410 -13.66 -32.33 21.74
C GLY A 410 -14.63 -33.28 22.44
N VAL A 411 -15.89 -33.10 22.13
CA VAL A 411 -16.95 -34.06 22.48
C VAL A 411 -17.77 -34.34 21.23
N SER A 412 -18.08 -35.57 20.97
CA SER A 412 -18.95 -35.96 19.86
C SER A 412 -20.08 -36.89 20.30
N LYS A 413 -21.18 -36.81 19.52
CA LYS A 413 -22.37 -37.63 19.71
C LYS A 413 -22.74 -38.28 18.39
N ALA A 414 -22.74 -39.60 18.38
CA ALA A 414 -23.24 -40.40 17.27
C ALA A 414 -24.71 -40.84 17.55
N LEU A 415 -25.57 -40.57 16.57
CA LEU A 415 -26.99 -40.94 16.57
C LEU A 415 -27.27 -41.84 15.39
N GLN A 416 -27.67 -43.09 15.63
CA GLN A 416 -28.05 -43.99 14.56
C GLN A 416 -29.57 -44.11 14.52
N PHE A 417 -30.11 -43.91 13.33
CA PHE A 417 -31.55 -43.95 13.10
C PHE A 417 -31.96 -45.33 12.57
N SER A 418 -33.23 -45.68 12.73
CA SER A 418 -33.78 -46.98 12.30
C SER A 418 -33.71 -47.20 10.80
N ASN A 419 -33.61 -46.16 9.96
CA ASN A 419 -33.43 -46.22 8.53
C ASN A 419 -31.96 -46.40 8.10
N GLY A 420 -31.05 -46.62 9.04
CA GLY A 420 -29.61 -46.82 8.77
C GLY A 420 -28.77 -45.56 8.66
N VAL A 421 -29.38 -44.37 8.72
CA VAL A 421 -28.66 -43.07 8.74
C VAL A 421 -27.87 -42.94 10.03
N LEU A 422 -26.59 -42.59 9.91
CA LEU A 422 -25.74 -42.26 11.06
C LEU A 422 -25.45 -40.75 11.04
N TRP A 423 -25.80 -40.04 12.10
CA TRP A 423 -25.54 -38.63 12.29
C TRP A 423 -24.55 -38.42 13.44
N VAL A 424 -23.39 -37.82 13.14
CA VAL A 424 -22.34 -37.52 14.11
C VAL A 424 -22.17 -36.00 14.21
N ASN A 425 -22.36 -35.47 15.40
CA ASN A 425 -22.09 -34.09 15.73
C ASN A 425 -20.88 -34.00 16.66
N SER A 426 -19.97 -33.09 16.42
CA SER A 426 -18.81 -32.86 17.26
C SER A 426 -18.62 -31.37 17.54
N LEU A 427 -18.27 -31.07 18.78
CA LEU A 427 -17.90 -29.73 19.23
C LEU A 427 -16.54 -29.83 19.91
N SER A 428 -15.61 -28.94 19.57
CA SER A 428 -14.31 -28.86 20.24
C SER A 428 -13.94 -27.43 20.60
N VAL A 429 -13.20 -27.29 21.69
CA VAL A 429 -12.60 -26.03 22.13
C VAL A 429 -11.12 -26.25 22.31
N SER A 430 -10.31 -25.29 21.84
CA SER A 430 -8.86 -25.34 21.99
C SER A 430 -8.26 -23.98 22.27
N TYR A 431 -7.17 -23.97 23.00
CA TYR A 431 -6.23 -22.90 23.13
C TYR A 431 -5.16 -23.03 22.07
N VAL A 432 -4.86 -21.95 21.34
CA VAL A 432 -3.97 -21.95 20.18
C VAL A 432 -2.92 -20.86 20.35
N PRO A 433 -1.79 -21.15 21.04
CA PRO A 433 -0.68 -20.21 21.14
C PRO A 433 0.18 -20.24 19.86
N ASP A 434 0.57 -19.06 19.37
CA ASP A 434 1.60 -18.90 18.34
C ASP A 434 2.97 -18.85 19.03
N VAL A 435 3.75 -19.91 18.94
CA VAL A 435 5.06 -20.04 19.62
C VAL A 435 6.19 -19.41 18.83
N VAL A 436 6.10 -19.42 17.49
CA VAL A 436 7.01 -18.70 16.60
C VAL A 436 6.14 -17.92 15.61
N ARG A 437 6.42 -16.61 15.46
CA ARG A 437 5.73 -15.78 14.48
C ARG A 437 6.58 -14.62 14.01
N ASP A 438 6.75 -14.53 12.69
CA ASP A 438 7.22 -13.36 11.98
C ASP A 438 5.99 -12.68 11.38
N ASN A 439 5.69 -11.45 11.83
CA ASN A 439 4.58 -10.68 11.27
C ASN A 439 4.93 -10.17 9.85
N PRO A 440 3.92 -9.91 9.00
CA PRO A 440 4.16 -9.45 7.66
C PRO A 440 4.77 -8.05 7.65
N GLU A 441 5.96 -7.95 7.09
CA GLU A 441 6.69 -6.69 6.88
C GLU A 441 7.32 -6.70 5.49
N THR A 442 7.35 -5.53 4.84
CA THR A 442 8.03 -5.30 3.56
C THR A 442 8.60 -3.90 3.52
N ARG A 443 9.71 -3.71 2.82
CA ARG A 443 10.22 -2.36 2.55
C ARG A 443 9.37 -1.77 1.43
N ALA A 444 8.86 -0.58 1.67
CA ALA A 444 8.19 0.24 0.69
C ALA A 444 9.06 1.43 0.30
N THR A 445 9.01 1.84 -0.95
CA THR A 445 9.74 3.00 -1.49
C THR A 445 8.78 3.81 -2.36
N ARG A 446 8.63 5.08 -2.06
CA ARG A 446 7.84 6.03 -2.84
C ARG A 446 8.60 6.38 -4.12
N LEU A 447 7.99 6.25 -5.29
CA LEU A 447 8.67 6.50 -6.56
C LEU A 447 8.97 7.98 -6.82
N LEU A 448 8.18 8.86 -6.22
CA LEU A 448 8.28 10.30 -6.43
C LEU A 448 9.59 10.89 -5.85
N ASN A 449 10.08 10.35 -4.73
CA ASN A 449 11.19 10.95 -4.00
C ASN A 449 12.19 9.92 -3.40
N ASP A 450 12.07 8.64 -3.79
CA ASP A 450 12.90 7.53 -3.28
C ASP A 450 12.85 7.34 -1.74
N PHE A 451 11.89 7.98 -1.05
CA PHE A 451 11.70 7.79 0.37
C PHE A 451 11.27 6.35 0.67
N SER A 452 11.92 5.72 1.66
CA SER A 452 11.68 4.31 1.99
C SER A 452 11.32 4.13 3.46
N TRP A 453 10.37 3.23 3.74
CA TRP A 453 9.96 2.84 5.08
C TRP A 453 9.67 1.35 5.18
N THR A 454 9.35 0.87 6.37
CA THR A 454 8.87 -0.50 6.56
C THR A 454 7.35 -0.49 6.65
N ALA A 455 6.69 -0.98 5.60
CA ALA A 455 5.25 -1.25 5.59
C ALA A 455 4.97 -2.51 6.42
N ARG A 456 4.02 -2.40 7.35
CA ARG A 456 3.71 -3.45 8.32
C ARG A 456 2.24 -3.84 8.22
N GLY A 457 1.99 -5.14 8.10
CA GLY A 457 0.64 -5.68 8.25
C GLY A 457 0.25 -5.85 9.73
N SER A 458 -1.02 -6.09 9.92
CA SER A 458 -1.64 -6.32 11.24
C SER A 458 -0.90 -7.37 12.07
N ARG A 459 -0.91 -7.17 13.39
CA ARG A 459 -0.26 -8.03 14.38
C ARG A 459 -1.32 -8.62 15.31
N PRO A 460 -2.05 -9.69 14.93
CA PRO A 460 -3.00 -10.35 15.80
C PRO A 460 -2.33 -10.84 17.08
N ASP A 461 -3.08 -10.94 18.19
CA ASP A 461 -2.55 -11.48 19.42
C ASP A 461 -2.01 -12.92 19.20
N ARG A 462 -0.95 -13.28 19.94
CA ARG A 462 -0.36 -14.62 19.83
C ARG A 462 -1.22 -15.73 20.42
N ASN A 463 -2.18 -15.38 21.24
CA ASN A 463 -3.06 -16.32 21.94
C ASN A 463 -4.44 -16.32 21.31
N ALA A 464 -4.95 -17.48 20.97
CA ALA A 464 -6.29 -17.67 20.44
C ALA A 464 -7.08 -18.70 21.23
N VAL A 465 -8.39 -18.53 21.22
CA VAL A 465 -9.35 -19.57 21.54
C VAL A 465 -10.07 -19.96 20.26
N ARG A 466 -10.12 -21.26 19.97
CA ARG A 466 -10.78 -21.79 18.78
C ARG A 466 -11.93 -22.73 19.19
N VAL A 467 -13.08 -22.55 18.57
CA VAL A 467 -14.26 -23.40 18.73
C VAL A 467 -14.59 -24.00 17.36
N ASN A 468 -14.68 -25.31 17.27
CA ASN A 468 -15.08 -26.01 16.06
C ASN A 468 -16.35 -26.82 16.30
N TYR A 469 -17.33 -26.66 15.41
CA TYR A 469 -18.50 -27.51 15.32
C TYR A 469 -18.51 -28.20 13.97
N ASN A 470 -18.69 -29.55 13.96
CA ASN A 470 -18.82 -30.31 12.75
C ASN A 470 -20.02 -31.26 12.85
N SER A 471 -20.77 -31.34 11.77
CA SER A 471 -21.91 -32.22 11.60
C SER A 471 -21.67 -33.11 10.38
N THR A 472 -21.73 -34.40 10.54
CA THR A 472 -21.53 -35.39 9.49
C THR A 472 -22.73 -36.34 9.46
N VAL A 473 -23.38 -36.45 8.30
CA VAL A 473 -24.53 -37.32 8.08
C VAL A 473 -24.16 -38.38 7.05
N VAL A 474 -23.95 -39.63 7.50
CA VAL A 474 -23.80 -40.77 6.62
C VAL A 474 -25.19 -41.25 6.21
N ILE A 475 -25.60 -40.87 4.98
CA ILE A 475 -26.95 -41.12 4.46
C ILE A 475 -27.07 -42.62 4.10
N ASN A 476 -26.04 -43.18 3.52
CA ASN A 476 -25.91 -44.58 3.18
C ASN A 476 -24.41 -44.95 2.99
N PRO A 477 -24.03 -46.19 2.71
CA PRO A 477 -22.61 -46.58 2.56
C PRO A 477 -21.81 -45.80 1.48
N LYS A 478 -22.50 -45.11 0.55
CA LYS A 478 -21.85 -44.35 -0.53
C LYS A 478 -21.90 -42.85 -0.34
N TRP A 479 -22.93 -42.29 0.30
CA TRP A 479 -23.14 -40.87 0.39
C TRP A 479 -23.04 -40.35 1.80
N THR A 480 -22.23 -39.29 1.98
CA THR A 480 -22.10 -38.57 3.24
C THR A 480 -22.22 -37.06 2.98
N ALA A 481 -22.95 -36.34 3.84
CA ALA A 481 -23.05 -34.89 3.85
C ALA A 481 -22.28 -34.33 5.05
N TYR A 482 -21.71 -33.15 4.89
CA TYR A 482 -20.90 -32.46 5.89
C TYR A 482 -21.34 -31.02 6.04
N ALA A 483 -21.28 -30.50 7.26
CA ALA A 483 -21.35 -29.09 7.57
C ALA A 483 -20.37 -28.79 8.71
N GLY A 484 -19.64 -27.68 8.61
CA GLY A 484 -18.67 -27.28 9.63
C GLY A 484 -18.67 -25.78 9.84
N TYR A 485 -18.40 -25.39 11.08
CA TYR A 485 -18.16 -24.02 11.50
C TYR A 485 -16.98 -23.94 12.44
N GLU A 486 -16.05 -23.04 12.16
CA GLU A 486 -14.94 -22.71 13.04
C GLU A 486 -15.01 -21.23 13.42
N PHE A 487 -14.89 -20.97 14.70
CA PHE A 487 -14.64 -19.66 15.28
C PHE A 487 -13.24 -19.65 15.90
N GLU A 488 -12.41 -18.66 15.55
CA GLU A 488 -11.16 -18.38 16.24
C GLU A 488 -11.15 -16.93 16.71
N GLY A 489 -11.05 -16.70 18.02
CA GLY A 489 -10.98 -15.39 18.66
C GLY A 489 -9.60 -15.12 19.22
N ARG A 490 -9.07 -13.95 18.89
CA ARG A 490 -7.84 -13.34 19.45
C ARG A 490 -8.18 -11.95 19.96
N SER A 491 -7.37 -11.35 20.81
CA SER A 491 -7.59 -9.94 21.17
C SER A 491 -7.68 -9.08 19.91
N LYS A 492 -8.80 -8.35 19.75
CA LYS A 492 -9.12 -7.47 18.62
C LYS A 492 -9.18 -8.14 17.23
N SER A 493 -9.29 -9.47 17.17
CA SER A 493 -9.41 -10.20 15.89
C SER A 493 -10.36 -11.38 16.05
N THR A 494 -11.22 -11.59 15.04
CA THR A 494 -12.08 -12.77 14.95
C THR A 494 -12.03 -13.36 13.54
N TYR A 495 -12.07 -14.69 13.49
CA TYR A 495 -12.10 -15.47 12.26
C TYR A 495 -13.30 -16.41 12.32
N HIS A 496 -14.11 -16.41 11.27
CA HIS A 496 -15.28 -17.27 11.11
C HIS A 496 -15.11 -18.06 9.81
N ARG A 497 -15.09 -19.37 9.89
CA ARG A 497 -15.00 -20.25 8.72
C ARG A 497 -16.19 -21.18 8.70
N VAL A 498 -16.84 -21.27 7.55
CA VAL A 498 -17.93 -22.18 7.30
C VAL A 498 -17.60 -23.11 6.15
N ASN A 499 -18.09 -24.34 6.19
CA ASN A 499 -18.02 -25.24 5.06
C ASN A 499 -19.23 -26.16 5.04
N ALA A 500 -19.66 -26.54 3.84
CA ALA A 500 -20.68 -27.56 3.64
C ALA A 500 -20.40 -28.32 2.34
N GLY A 501 -20.71 -29.61 2.33
CA GLY A 501 -20.45 -30.41 1.15
C GLY A 501 -20.91 -31.85 1.26
N VAL A 502 -20.54 -32.62 0.25
CA VAL A 502 -20.90 -34.02 0.13
C VAL A 502 -19.71 -34.87 -0.29
N SER A 503 -19.77 -36.15 0.02
CA SER A 503 -18.81 -37.10 -0.53
C SER A 503 -19.52 -38.34 -1.04
N TYR A 504 -18.86 -39.00 -2.02
CA TYR A 504 -19.26 -40.24 -2.63
C TYR A 504 -18.17 -41.27 -2.51
N ALA A 505 -18.46 -42.39 -1.87
CA ALA A 505 -17.53 -43.50 -1.66
C ALA A 505 -17.84 -44.65 -2.61
N PHE A 506 -16.79 -45.29 -3.18
CA PHE A 506 -16.90 -46.36 -4.20
C PHE A 506 -15.76 -47.38 -4.13
#